data_abf8ba0b4613298611e13333258b802e
#
_entry.id   abf8ba0b4613298611e13333258b802e
#
_cell.length_a   1.000
_cell.length_b   1.000
_cell.length_c   1.000
_cell.angle_alpha   90.00
_cell.angle_beta   90.00
_cell.angle_gamma   90.00
#
_symmetry.space_group_name_H-M   'P 1'
#
loop_
_entity.id
_entity.type
_entity.pdbx_description
1 polymer ?
#
loop_
_entity_poly.entity_id
_entity_poly.type
_entity_poly.pdbx_seq_one_letter_code
_entity_poly.pdbx_strand_id
1 'polypeptide(L)'
;MLVFYNPKIKNEEIPYSYRVRAILPSSGIKDSRVTDDLNSISKNDIVVVNKKIKKKEVKWLRENRIKYIFDISDNKWPLQREILNYTAEVAKVITTTCKTLGQVIRKNTGKQSIVIPDPTERNEEEAKFDPENNLVVYYGSDGNYKNVDWETIQKDLDTVRKTDIIKITNLPKEILPHKMLKYRDKIPKMNDKEREELIKKVTEEYKKVIPWNFEIQAEFVRRCSFVLLPVSSKNFDMMKSKGNNRPVDALRMGRYVIATEGVPSYDLLKDFIHIGDIQEGYKWALNNKEEVLDKIKRGQKFVRENYELPIIANQWQNIYNTIKETNEI
;
A
#
# COMPACT_ATOMS: atom_id res chain seq x y z
N MET A 1 7.01 19.13 18.50
CA MET A 1 6.79 17.69 18.26
C MET A 1 6.15 17.49 16.89
N LEU A 2 6.44 16.38 16.20
CA LEU A 2 5.71 15.99 14.97
C LEU A 2 4.46 15.19 15.34
N VAL A 3 3.27 15.68 14.97
CA VAL A 3 2.00 15.07 15.36
C VAL A 3 1.26 14.56 14.12
N PHE A 4 1.04 13.25 14.03
CA PHE A 4 0.24 12.66 12.98
C PHE A 4 -1.24 12.68 13.39
N TYR A 5 -2.00 13.58 12.79
CA TYR A 5 -3.43 13.72 13.08
C TYR A 5 -4.28 12.86 12.17
N ASN A 6 -5.11 12.03 12.79
CA ASN A 6 -6.05 11.20 12.05
C ASN A 6 -7.36 10.98 12.84
N PRO A 7 -8.49 11.51 12.37
CA PRO A 7 -9.77 11.43 13.06
C PRO A 7 -10.37 10.01 13.13
N LYS A 8 -9.69 8.99 12.60
CA LYS A 8 -10.17 7.60 12.54
C LYS A 8 -9.32 6.59 13.31
N ILE A 9 -8.35 7.05 14.09
CA ILE A 9 -7.44 6.15 14.82
C ILE A 9 -8.13 5.30 15.88
N LYS A 10 -9.22 5.77 16.45
CA LYS A 10 -10.01 5.03 17.47
C LYS A 10 -10.87 3.90 16.91
N ASN A 11 -10.96 3.76 15.58
CA ASN A 11 -11.71 2.65 15.00
C ASN A 11 -10.92 1.34 15.18
N GLU A 12 -11.60 0.27 15.57
CA GLU A 12 -11.02 -1.07 15.70
C GLU A 12 -10.31 -1.57 14.43
N GLU A 13 -10.70 -1.05 13.26
CA GLU A 13 -10.09 -1.33 11.97
C GLU A 13 -9.37 -0.08 11.44
N ILE A 14 -8.08 0.05 11.75
CA ILE A 14 -7.26 1.13 11.18
C ILE A 14 -7.00 0.83 9.70
N PRO A 15 -7.48 1.65 8.75
CA PRO A 15 -7.21 1.42 7.34
C PRO A 15 -5.71 1.40 7.05
N TYR A 16 -5.27 0.53 6.13
CA TYR A 16 -3.88 0.38 5.71
C TYR A 16 -3.16 1.73 5.51
N SER A 17 -3.78 2.65 4.77
CA SER A 17 -3.18 3.96 4.49
C SER A 17 -2.91 4.82 5.72
N TYR A 18 -3.62 4.62 6.83
CA TYR A 18 -3.34 5.33 8.07
C TYR A 18 -2.24 4.66 8.88
N ARG A 19 -2.17 3.34 8.81
CA ARG A 19 -1.11 2.59 9.44
C ARG A 19 0.24 2.95 8.84
N VAL A 20 0.39 2.89 7.51
CA VAL A 20 1.65 3.17 6.82
C VAL A 20 1.99 4.65 6.69
N ARG A 21 1.01 5.56 6.81
CA ARG A 21 1.25 7.01 6.66
C ARG A 21 1.29 7.77 7.97
N ALA A 22 0.85 7.18 9.07
CA ALA A 22 0.82 7.85 10.37
C ALA A 22 1.44 7.00 11.47
N ILE A 23 0.91 5.79 11.73
CA ILE A 23 1.32 4.98 12.88
C ILE A 23 2.77 4.51 12.76
N LEU A 24 3.12 3.86 11.63
CA LEU A 24 4.47 3.36 11.44
C LEU A 24 5.51 4.49 11.37
N PRO A 25 5.37 5.56 10.57
CA PRO A 25 6.32 6.65 10.60
C PRO A 25 6.49 7.25 12.00
N SER A 26 5.39 7.46 12.73
CA SER A 26 5.45 7.96 14.10
C SER A 26 6.24 7.05 15.03
N SER A 27 6.12 5.74 14.92
CA SER A 27 6.88 4.80 15.76
C SER A 27 8.39 4.83 15.49
N GLY A 28 8.82 5.28 14.32
CA GLY A 28 10.23 5.44 13.96
C GLY A 28 10.83 6.81 14.25
N ILE A 29 10.05 7.78 14.76
CA ILE A 29 10.49 9.17 15.02
C ILE A 29 10.43 9.47 16.51
N LYS A 30 11.56 9.84 17.12
CA LYS A 30 11.71 10.01 18.58
C LYS A 30 10.69 10.97 19.21
N ASP A 31 10.49 12.14 18.62
CA ASP A 31 9.61 13.20 19.14
C ASP A 31 8.34 13.31 18.30
N SER A 32 7.62 12.19 18.19
CA SER A 32 6.37 12.16 17.47
C SER A 32 5.27 11.41 18.22
N ARG A 33 4.06 11.66 17.82
CA ARG A 33 2.87 10.94 18.28
C ARG A 33 1.77 10.92 17.26
N VAL A 34 0.81 10.05 17.48
CA VAL A 34 -0.42 9.97 16.70
C VAL A 34 -1.60 10.41 17.56
N THR A 35 -2.53 11.19 17.01
CA THR A 35 -3.74 11.63 17.74
C THR A 35 -4.93 11.77 16.82
N ASP A 36 -6.13 11.58 17.36
CA ASP A 36 -7.41 11.92 16.75
C ASP A 36 -8.06 13.16 17.39
N ASP A 37 -7.45 13.71 18.43
CA ASP A 37 -7.95 14.87 19.14
C ASP A 37 -7.16 16.13 18.77
N LEU A 38 -7.83 17.09 18.10
CA LEU A 38 -7.25 18.38 17.76
C LEU A 38 -6.88 19.20 19.01
N ASN A 39 -7.65 19.10 20.09
CA ASN A 39 -7.41 19.87 21.31
C ASN A 39 -6.13 19.46 22.03
N SER A 40 -5.60 18.27 21.72
CA SER A 40 -4.32 17.81 22.27
C SER A 40 -3.11 18.41 21.54
N ILE A 41 -3.31 19.16 20.45
CA ILE A 41 -2.25 19.72 19.61
C ILE A 41 -1.86 21.11 20.14
N SER A 42 -0.57 21.34 20.36
CA SER A 42 -0.03 22.62 20.80
C SER A 42 0.40 23.50 19.62
N LYS A 43 0.54 24.82 19.89
CA LYS A 43 1.00 25.81 18.87
C LYS A 43 2.42 25.53 18.37
N ASN A 44 3.23 24.82 19.14
CA ASN A 44 4.59 24.50 18.79
C ASN A 44 4.72 23.15 18.05
N ASP A 45 3.60 22.45 17.86
CA ASP A 45 3.59 21.20 17.11
C ASP A 45 3.56 21.46 15.59
N ILE A 46 4.13 20.56 14.83
CA ILE A 46 3.95 20.46 13.37
C ILE A 46 3.06 19.26 13.11
N VAL A 47 1.92 19.48 12.46
CA VAL A 47 0.89 18.47 12.30
C VAL A 47 0.96 17.85 10.91
N VAL A 48 1.02 16.54 10.81
CA VAL A 48 0.80 15.80 9.55
C VAL A 48 -0.69 15.50 9.44
N VAL A 49 -1.33 16.13 8.47
CA VAL A 49 -2.75 15.92 8.16
C VAL A 49 -2.86 14.93 7.02
N ASN A 50 -3.34 13.72 7.33
CA ASN A 50 -3.43 12.67 6.33
C ASN A 50 -4.80 12.70 5.61
N LYS A 51 -4.79 12.68 4.34
CA LYS A 51 -5.79 12.66 3.25
C LYS A 51 -7.29 12.94 3.54
N LYS A 52 -7.80 12.66 4.72
CA LYS A 52 -9.20 12.89 5.10
C LYS A 52 -9.29 13.87 6.24
N ILE A 53 -9.39 15.12 5.92
CA ILE A 53 -9.65 16.18 6.88
C ILE A 53 -10.98 16.88 6.52
N LYS A 54 -11.72 17.31 7.54
CA LYS A 54 -12.94 18.11 7.35
C LYS A 54 -12.60 19.59 7.30
N LYS A 55 -13.40 20.37 6.58
CA LYS A 55 -13.19 21.83 6.46
C LYS A 55 -13.09 22.53 7.83
N LYS A 56 -13.89 22.11 8.80
CA LYS A 56 -13.84 22.63 10.19
C LYS A 56 -12.51 22.36 10.89
N GLU A 57 -11.88 21.22 10.63
CA GLU A 57 -10.59 20.83 11.21
C GLU A 57 -9.45 21.67 10.62
N VAL A 58 -9.46 21.88 9.29
CA VAL A 58 -8.51 22.78 8.62
C VAL A 58 -8.69 24.23 9.12
N LYS A 59 -9.94 24.68 9.26
CA LYS A 59 -10.25 25.99 9.82
C LYS A 59 -9.67 26.14 11.23
N TRP A 60 -9.85 25.15 12.09
CA TRP A 60 -9.30 25.13 13.44
C TRP A 60 -7.76 25.25 13.43
N LEU A 61 -7.06 24.47 12.60
CA LEU A 61 -5.61 24.55 12.47
C LEU A 61 -5.15 25.96 12.05
N ARG A 62 -5.85 26.59 11.11
CA ARG A 62 -5.57 27.98 10.65
C ARG A 62 -5.78 29.01 11.75
N GLU A 63 -6.92 28.99 12.42
CA GLU A 63 -7.29 29.94 13.49
C GLU A 63 -6.33 29.85 14.68
N ASN A 64 -5.87 28.64 14.99
CA ASN A 64 -4.87 28.41 16.05
C ASN A 64 -3.42 28.60 15.58
N ARG A 65 -3.20 28.97 14.30
CA ARG A 65 -1.87 29.19 13.69
C ARG A 65 -0.97 27.95 13.79
N ILE A 66 -1.56 26.74 13.74
CA ILE A 66 -0.84 25.48 13.74
C ILE A 66 -0.21 25.24 12.36
N LYS A 67 1.08 24.99 12.33
CA LYS A 67 1.79 24.59 11.11
C LYS A 67 1.44 23.15 10.76
N TYR A 68 1.18 22.89 9.48
CA TYR A 68 0.90 21.52 9.09
C TYR A 68 1.47 21.13 7.72
N ILE A 69 1.75 19.84 7.61
CA ILE A 69 2.09 19.11 6.40
C ILE A 69 0.81 18.45 5.90
N PHE A 70 0.48 18.64 4.64
CA PHE A 70 -0.66 17.96 4.04
C PHE A 70 -0.21 16.72 3.29
N ASP A 71 -0.52 15.52 3.81
CA ASP A 71 -0.12 14.24 3.26
C ASP A 71 -1.23 13.61 2.41
N ILE A 72 -0.92 13.33 1.15
CA ILE A 72 -1.87 12.83 0.15
C ILE A 72 -1.37 11.52 -0.44
N SER A 73 -2.09 10.43 -0.21
CA SER A 73 -1.74 9.09 -0.71
C SER A 73 -2.62 8.56 -1.85
N ASP A 74 -3.71 9.26 -2.19
CA ASP A 74 -4.62 8.89 -3.28
C ASP A 74 -5.12 10.13 -4.03
N ASN A 75 -5.33 10.00 -5.35
CA ASN A 75 -5.98 11.05 -6.13
C ASN A 75 -7.48 11.12 -5.81
N LYS A 76 -7.85 12.07 -4.96
CA LYS A 76 -9.24 12.37 -4.58
C LYS A 76 -9.80 13.66 -5.21
N TRP A 77 -9.01 14.36 -6.05
CA TRP A 77 -9.45 15.62 -6.69
C TRP A 77 -10.76 15.52 -7.46
N PRO A 78 -11.04 14.46 -8.21
CA PRO A 78 -12.33 14.34 -8.90
C PRO A 78 -13.55 14.35 -7.96
N LEU A 79 -13.36 13.94 -6.69
CA LEU A 79 -14.45 13.81 -5.72
C LEU A 79 -14.45 14.86 -4.62
N GLN A 80 -13.31 15.48 -4.33
CA GLN A 80 -13.10 16.31 -3.13
C GLN A 80 -12.28 17.57 -3.41
N ARG A 81 -12.39 18.13 -4.61
CA ARG A 81 -11.54 19.24 -5.09
C ARG A 81 -11.49 20.42 -4.13
N GLU A 82 -12.64 20.89 -3.68
CA GLU A 82 -12.73 22.09 -2.83
C GLU A 82 -11.94 21.93 -1.53
N ILE A 83 -12.20 20.85 -0.78
CA ILE A 83 -11.53 20.63 0.50
C ILE A 83 -10.03 20.35 0.34
N LEU A 84 -9.61 19.66 -0.72
CA LEU A 84 -8.20 19.38 -0.97
C LEU A 84 -7.45 20.68 -1.33
N ASN A 85 -8.03 21.55 -2.19
CA ASN A 85 -7.42 22.82 -2.53
C ASN A 85 -7.35 23.74 -1.30
N TYR A 86 -8.44 23.85 -0.53
CA TYR A 86 -8.48 24.61 0.71
C TYR A 86 -7.43 24.14 1.72
N THR A 87 -7.24 22.83 1.86
CA THR A 87 -6.21 22.26 2.74
C THR A 87 -4.80 22.52 2.22
N ALA A 88 -4.59 22.36 0.91
CA ALA A 88 -3.30 22.58 0.28
C ALA A 88 -2.86 24.05 0.32
N GLU A 89 -3.79 24.99 0.25
CA GLU A 89 -3.52 26.44 0.18
C GLU A 89 -2.58 26.94 1.28
N VAL A 90 -2.82 26.52 2.52
CA VAL A 90 -2.07 27.01 3.70
C VAL A 90 -1.12 25.96 4.28
N ALA A 91 -1.07 24.75 3.72
CA ALA A 91 -0.09 23.76 4.12
C ALA A 91 1.34 24.28 3.89
N LYS A 92 2.22 24.11 4.88
CA LYS A 92 3.65 24.47 4.77
C LYS A 92 4.37 23.60 3.76
N VAL A 93 4.06 22.30 3.79
CA VAL A 93 4.59 21.29 2.87
C VAL A 93 3.45 20.37 2.46
N ILE A 94 3.49 19.89 1.22
CA ILE A 94 2.62 18.82 0.76
C ILE A 94 3.49 17.59 0.51
N THR A 95 3.06 16.42 1.01
CA THR A 95 3.72 15.14 0.78
C THR A 95 2.82 14.18 0.00
N THR A 96 3.42 13.25 -0.71
CA THR A 96 2.71 12.27 -1.53
C THR A 96 3.50 10.97 -1.67
N THR A 97 2.83 9.90 -2.11
CA THR A 97 3.43 8.55 -2.22
C THR A 97 4.20 8.31 -3.51
N CYS A 98 3.96 9.08 -4.58
CA CYS A 98 4.63 8.89 -5.87
C CYS A 98 4.66 10.17 -6.71
N LYS A 99 5.60 10.21 -7.68
CA LYS A 99 5.82 11.37 -8.56
C LYS A 99 4.56 11.76 -9.35
N THR A 100 3.82 10.79 -9.88
CA THR A 100 2.62 11.04 -10.67
C THR A 100 1.49 11.67 -9.85
N LEU A 101 1.31 11.27 -8.60
CA LEU A 101 0.39 11.96 -7.70
C LEU A 101 0.88 13.38 -7.39
N GLY A 102 2.18 13.60 -7.27
CA GLY A 102 2.78 14.94 -7.16
C GLY A 102 2.45 15.85 -8.35
N GLN A 103 2.46 15.31 -9.57
CA GLN A 103 2.04 16.05 -10.78
C GLN A 103 0.54 16.42 -10.72
N VAL A 104 -0.32 15.53 -10.24
CA VAL A 104 -1.75 15.82 -10.01
C VAL A 104 -1.92 16.94 -9.01
N ILE A 105 -1.17 16.92 -7.90
CA ILE A 105 -1.17 17.98 -6.88
C ILE A 105 -0.77 19.30 -7.51
N ARG A 106 0.35 19.35 -8.20
CA ARG A 106 0.85 20.56 -8.88
C ARG A 106 -0.18 21.14 -9.85
N LYS A 107 -0.80 20.27 -10.68
CA LYS A 107 -1.84 20.69 -11.63
C LYS A 107 -3.04 21.34 -10.95
N ASN A 108 -3.46 20.86 -9.78
CA ASN A 108 -4.68 21.32 -9.11
C ASN A 108 -4.43 22.45 -8.12
N THR A 109 -3.23 22.61 -7.57
CA THR A 109 -2.92 23.55 -6.49
C THR A 109 -1.83 24.56 -6.84
N GLY A 110 -1.08 24.35 -7.93
CA GLY A 110 0.14 25.11 -8.27
C GLY A 110 1.35 24.79 -7.38
N LYS A 111 1.19 24.00 -6.30
CA LYS A 111 2.24 23.69 -5.32
C LYS A 111 3.04 22.42 -5.68
N GLN A 112 4.31 22.44 -5.34
CA GLN A 112 5.16 21.23 -5.38
C GLN A 112 4.85 20.34 -4.17
N SER A 113 5.16 19.05 -4.33
CA SER A 113 5.07 18.08 -3.24
C SER A 113 6.37 17.29 -3.11
N ILE A 114 6.66 16.84 -1.90
CA ILE A 114 7.76 15.94 -1.59
C ILE A 114 7.22 14.51 -1.64
N VAL A 115 7.93 13.62 -2.34
CA VAL A 115 7.56 12.22 -2.40
C VAL A 115 8.15 11.50 -1.18
N ILE A 116 7.28 10.92 -0.37
CA ILE A 116 7.63 9.98 0.70
C ILE A 116 6.83 8.70 0.39
N PRO A 117 7.47 7.60 0.00
CA PRO A 117 6.76 6.34 -0.25
C PRO A 117 6.20 5.74 1.04
N ASP A 118 5.31 4.77 0.91
CA ASP A 118 4.84 3.99 2.04
C ASP A 118 5.97 3.07 2.54
N PRO A 119 6.23 2.95 3.86
CA PRO A 119 7.13 1.94 4.37
C PRO A 119 6.55 0.54 4.11
N THR A 120 7.43 -0.44 3.90
CA THR A 120 6.97 -1.84 3.93
C THR A 120 6.58 -2.25 5.34
N GLU A 121 5.50 -3.02 5.47
CA GLU A 121 5.06 -3.61 6.74
C GLU A 121 5.46 -5.08 6.85
N ARG A 122 6.07 -5.63 5.80
CA ARG A 122 6.41 -7.03 5.73
C ARG A 122 7.82 -7.29 6.23
N ASN A 123 7.97 -8.40 6.95
CA ASN A 123 9.28 -8.95 7.24
C ASN A 123 9.94 -9.46 5.97
N GLU A 124 11.26 -9.44 5.96
CA GLU A 124 12.01 -10.08 4.91
C GLU A 124 11.89 -11.60 5.02
N GLU A 125 11.50 -12.21 3.93
CA GLU A 125 11.39 -13.66 3.81
C GLU A 125 12.46 -14.17 2.83
N GLU A 126 12.73 -15.45 2.85
CA GLU A 126 13.65 -16.05 1.88
C GLU A 126 13.18 -15.85 0.44
N ALA A 127 14.10 -15.44 -0.43
CA ALA A 127 13.87 -15.35 -1.86
C ALA A 127 13.60 -16.74 -2.42
N LYS A 128 12.39 -17.00 -2.87
CA LYS A 128 11.97 -18.32 -3.33
C LYS A 128 11.16 -18.21 -4.62
N PHE A 129 11.50 -19.09 -5.54
CA PHE A 129 10.75 -19.28 -6.76
C PHE A 129 10.72 -20.76 -7.12
N ASP A 130 9.52 -21.32 -7.21
CA ASP A 130 9.28 -22.70 -7.62
C ASP A 130 8.43 -22.71 -8.89
N PRO A 131 9.03 -22.98 -10.07
CA PRO A 131 8.27 -23.02 -11.32
C PRO A 131 7.26 -24.17 -11.37
N GLU A 132 7.38 -25.21 -10.52
CA GLU A 132 6.42 -26.32 -10.48
C GLU A 132 5.17 -26.00 -9.65
N ASN A 133 5.23 -24.97 -8.81
CA ASN A 133 4.09 -24.55 -8.00
C ASN A 133 3.08 -23.76 -8.85
N ASN A 134 1.84 -24.24 -8.92
CA ASN A 134 0.76 -23.65 -9.70
C ASN A 134 0.05 -22.48 -9.00
N LEU A 135 0.39 -22.19 -7.73
CA LEU A 135 -0.29 -21.17 -6.94
C LEU A 135 0.18 -19.77 -7.33
N VAL A 136 -0.78 -18.94 -7.75
CA VAL A 136 -0.60 -17.52 -8.03
C VAL A 136 -1.51 -16.71 -7.11
N VAL A 137 -1.00 -15.62 -6.55
CA VAL A 137 -1.76 -14.80 -5.60
C VAL A 137 -1.96 -13.39 -6.13
N TYR A 138 -3.20 -12.95 -6.14
CA TYR A 138 -3.57 -11.53 -6.25
C TYR A 138 -3.98 -11.00 -4.88
N TYR A 139 -3.56 -9.78 -4.55
CA TYR A 139 -4.13 -9.04 -3.44
C TYR A 139 -4.33 -7.56 -3.78
N GLY A 140 -5.45 -7.02 -3.31
CA GLY A 140 -5.79 -5.63 -3.59
C GLY A 140 -7.17 -5.26 -3.06
N SER A 141 -7.54 -3.98 -3.21
CA SER A 141 -8.86 -3.52 -2.80
C SER A 141 -9.97 -4.07 -3.70
N ASP A 142 -11.18 -4.21 -3.15
CA ASP A 142 -12.37 -4.64 -3.87
C ASP A 142 -12.66 -3.81 -5.13
N GLY A 143 -12.45 -2.48 -5.07
CA GLY A 143 -12.60 -1.62 -6.25
C GLY A 143 -11.65 -1.96 -7.39
N ASN A 144 -10.45 -2.46 -7.11
CA ASN A 144 -9.54 -2.95 -8.12
C ASN A 144 -9.97 -4.34 -8.60
N TYR A 145 -10.34 -5.22 -7.69
CA TYR A 145 -10.76 -6.58 -7.97
C TYR A 145 -11.98 -6.65 -8.90
N LYS A 146 -13.04 -5.88 -8.63
CA LYS A 146 -14.30 -5.89 -9.41
C LYS A 146 -14.13 -5.50 -10.87
N ASN A 147 -13.08 -4.78 -11.21
CA ASN A 147 -12.86 -4.27 -12.56
C ASN A 147 -11.79 -5.06 -13.33
N VAL A 148 -11.26 -6.13 -12.76
CA VAL A 148 -10.31 -7.03 -13.44
C VAL A 148 -11.09 -8.15 -14.13
N ASP A 149 -10.76 -8.39 -15.36
CA ASP A 149 -11.30 -9.54 -16.14
C ASP A 149 -10.55 -10.82 -15.75
N TRP A 150 -10.96 -11.41 -14.63
CA TRP A 150 -10.34 -12.61 -14.08
C TRP A 150 -10.48 -13.83 -14.97
N GLU A 151 -11.53 -13.89 -15.78
CA GLU A 151 -11.77 -15.03 -16.66
C GLU A 151 -10.76 -15.06 -17.82
N THR A 152 -10.50 -13.91 -18.42
CA THR A 152 -9.46 -13.79 -19.45
C THR A 152 -8.08 -14.08 -18.86
N ILE A 153 -7.72 -13.48 -17.71
CA ILE A 153 -6.43 -13.72 -17.08
C ILE A 153 -6.23 -15.21 -16.75
N GLN A 154 -7.24 -15.87 -16.21
CA GLN A 154 -7.15 -17.30 -15.93
C GLN A 154 -6.90 -18.11 -17.21
N LYS A 155 -7.64 -17.81 -18.29
CA LYS A 155 -7.45 -18.48 -19.59
C LYS A 155 -6.03 -18.25 -20.13
N ASP A 156 -5.53 -17.03 -20.07
CA ASP A 156 -4.19 -16.68 -20.56
C ASP A 156 -3.11 -17.47 -19.81
N LEU A 157 -3.19 -17.55 -18.50
CA LEU A 157 -2.24 -18.34 -17.69
C LEU A 157 -2.40 -19.84 -17.96
N ASP A 158 -3.61 -20.36 -18.09
CA ASP A 158 -3.88 -21.77 -18.34
C ASP A 158 -3.42 -22.23 -19.74
N THR A 159 -3.21 -21.31 -20.69
CA THR A 159 -2.57 -21.65 -21.99
C THR A 159 -1.10 -22.06 -21.81
N VAL A 160 -0.42 -21.57 -20.79
CA VAL A 160 0.98 -21.90 -20.48
C VAL A 160 1.03 -23.09 -19.55
N ARG A 161 0.23 -23.06 -18.48
CA ARG A 161 0.17 -24.10 -17.47
C ARG A 161 -1.10 -23.94 -16.63
N LYS A 162 -1.69 -25.06 -16.18
CA LYS A 162 -2.81 -25.01 -15.24
C LYS A 162 -2.43 -24.23 -14.00
N THR A 163 -3.21 -23.19 -13.68
CA THR A 163 -2.89 -22.19 -12.67
C THR A 163 -4.02 -22.06 -11.65
N ASP A 164 -3.66 -21.92 -10.38
CA ASP A 164 -4.59 -21.62 -9.30
C ASP A 164 -4.43 -20.19 -8.82
N ILE A 165 -5.32 -19.27 -9.26
CA ILE A 165 -5.31 -17.87 -8.82
C ILE A 165 -6.12 -17.72 -7.54
N ILE A 166 -5.46 -17.41 -6.43
CA ILE A 166 -6.10 -17.00 -5.18
C ILE A 166 -6.20 -15.48 -5.12
N LYS A 167 -7.42 -14.97 -4.91
CA LYS A 167 -7.73 -13.55 -4.94
C LYS A 167 -8.06 -13.06 -3.54
N ILE A 168 -7.17 -12.26 -2.94
CA ILE A 168 -7.32 -11.73 -1.59
C ILE A 168 -7.77 -10.27 -1.68
N THR A 169 -8.98 -9.96 -1.25
CA THR A 169 -9.57 -8.64 -1.39
C THR A 169 -10.50 -8.28 -0.22
N ASN A 170 -10.73 -6.97 -0.03
CA ASN A 170 -11.74 -6.49 0.91
C ASN A 170 -13.14 -6.75 0.31
N LEU A 171 -13.76 -7.83 0.71
CA LEU A 171 -15.14 -8.10 0.34
C LEU A 171 -16.10 -7.21 1.13
N PRO A 172 -17.23 -6.77 0.53
CA PRO A 172 -18.32 -6.14 1.28
C PRO A 172 -18.76 -7.01 2.44
N LYS A 173 -19.12 -6.39 3.58
CA LYS A 173 -19.53 -7.10 4.80
C LYS A 173 -20.72 -8.03 4.56
N GLU A 174 -21.57 -7.69 3.60
CA GLU A 174 -22.76 -8.46 3.20
C GLU A 174 -22.42 -9.78 2.49
N ILE A 175 -21.21 -9.87 1.91
CA ILE A 175 -20.73 -11.07 1.20
C ILE A 175 -19.83 -11.92 2.10
N LEU A 176 -19.35 -11.35 3.22
CA LEU A 176 -18.56 -12.08 4.20
C LEU A 176 -19.46 -13.02 4.99
N PRO A 177 -19.35 -14.35 4.86
CA PRO A 177 -20.04 -15.25 5.76
C PRO A 177 -19.62 -14.93 7.20
N HIS A 178 -20.57 -14.81 8.10
CA HIS A 178 -20.34 -14.57 9.54
C HIS A 178 -19.27 -15.49 10.17
N LYS A 179 -19.04 -16.64 9.57
CA LYS A 179 -18.00 -17.59 9.99
C LYS A 179 -16.57 -17.07 9.82
N MET A 180 -16.28 -16.23 8.81
CA MET A 180 -14.92 -15.73 8.58
C MET A 180 -14.53 -14.55 9.45
N LEU A 181 -15.47 -13.75 9.90
CA LEU A 181 -15.22 -12.73 10.92
C LEU A 181 -14.68 -13.35 12.23
N LYS A 182 -15.13 -14.58 12.56
CA LYS A 182 -14.60 -15.35 13.71
C LYS A 182 -13.12 -15.76 13.56
N TYR A 183 -12.63 -15.93 12.34
CA TYR A 183 -11.25 -16.38 12.12
C TYR A 183 -10.26 -15.21 12.16
N ARG A 184 -10.70 -14.00 11.81
CA ARG A 184 -9.86 -12.80 11.81
C ARG A 184 -9.09 -12.60 13.12
N ASP A 185 -9.77 -12.73 14.25
CA ASP A 185 -9.17 -12.52 15.58
C ASP A 185 -8.42 -13.76 16.10
N LYS A 186 -8.61 -14.90 15.45
CA LYS A 186 -7.99 -16.17 15.83
C LYS A 186 -6.69 -16.45 15.06
N ILE A 187 -6.58 -15.98 13.81
CA ILE A 187 -5.43 -16.27 12.93
C ILE A 187 -4.07 -15.91 13.56
N PRO A 188 -3.89 -14.76 14.22
CA PRO A 188 -2.63 -14.43 14.89
C PRO A 188 -2.23 -15.41 16.00
N LYS A 189 -3.20 -16.17 16.53
CA LYS A 189 -3.03 -17.12 17.64
C LYS A 189 -2.93 -18.58 17.19
N MET A 190 -3.10 -18.84 15.89
CA MET A 190 -3.04 -20.20 15.32
C MET A 190 -1.60 -20.64 15.12
N ASN A 191 -1.33 -21.91 15.40
CA ASN A 191 -0.10 -22.55 14.97
C ASN A 191 -0.11 -22.84 13.45
N ASP A 192 1.03 -23.27 12.89
CA ASP A 192 1.17 -23.45 11.44
C ASP A 192 0.20 -24.49 10.88
N LYS A 193 -0.05 -25.57 11.61
CA LYS A 193 -1.00 -26.63 11.20
C LYS A 193 -2.44 -26.12 11.14
N GLU A 194 -2.86 -25.38 12.15
CA GLU A 194 -4.19 -24.76 12.19
C GLU A 194 -4.39 -23.75 11.06
N ARG A 195 -3.37 -22.96 10.74
CA ARG A 195 -3.38 -22.05 9.58
C ARG A 195 -3.50 -22.82 8.27
N GLU A 196 -2.78 -23.94 8.14
CA GLU A 196 -2.82 -24.79 6.96
C GLU A 196 -4.20 -25.39 6.71
N GLU A 197 -4.83 -25.92 7.74
CA GLU A 197 -6.19 -26.45 7.69
C GLU A 197 -7.21 -25.34 7.37
N LEU A 198 -7.06 -24.13 7.94
CA LEU A 198 -7.92 -23.00 7.63
C LEU A 198 -7.78 -22.57 6.17
N ILE A 199 -6.54 -22.48 5.65
CA ILE A 199 -6.27 -22.12 4.25
C ILE A 199 -6.94 -23.11 3.31
N LYS A 200 -6.75 -24.41 3.55
CA LYS A 200 -7.38 -25.47 2.76
C LYS A 200 -8.91 -25.31 2.73
N LYS A 201 -9.52 -25.17 3.89
CA LYS A 201 -10.97 -25.00 4.04
C LYS A 201 -11.48 -23.76 3.33
N VAL A 202 -10.80 -22.61 3.48
CA VAL A 202 -11.17 -21.34 2.84
C VAL A 202 -11.02 -21.43 1.32
N THR A 203 -9.98 -22.07 0.82
CA THR A 203 -9.78 -22.25 -0.62
C THR A 203 -10.88 -23.09 -1.25
N GLU A 204 -11.33 -24.14 -0.57
CA GLU A 204 -12.43 -25.00 -1.02
C GLU A 204 -13.80 -24.29 -0.95
N GLU A 205 -14.08 -23.57 0.16
CA GLU A 205 -15.40 -23.00 0.45
C GLU A 205 -15.68 -21.71 -0.34
N TYR A 206 -14.65 -20.90 -0.67
CA TYR A 206 -14.80 -19.56 -1.28
C TYR A 206 -14.37 -19.46 -2.75
N LYS A 207 -14.23 -20.57 -3.46
CA LYS A 207 -13.89 -20.57 -4.89
C LYS A 207 -12.70 -19.66 -5.21
N LYS A 208 -11.64 -19.73 -4.40
CA LYS A 208 -10.39 -18.96 -4.58
C LYS A 208 -10.50 -17.43 -4.37
N VAL A 209 -11.58 -16.94 -3.77
CA VAL A 209 -11.72 -15.53 -3.35
C VAL A 209 -11.74 -15.47 -1.83
N ILE A 210 -10.76 -14.79 -1.25
CA ILE A 210 -10.53 -14.77 0.20
C ILE A 210 -10.63 -13.33 0.72
N PRO A 211 -11.34 -13.10 1.83
CA PRO A 211 -11.34 -11.81 2.50
C PRO A 211 -9.94 -11.40 2.92
N TRP A 212 -9.60 -10.16 2.66
CA TRP A 212 -8.30 -9.64 3.04
C TRP A 212 -8.13 -9.64 4.56
N ASN A 213 -7.04 -10.21 5.00
CA ASN A 213 -6.48 -10.10 6.33
C ASN A 213 -4.95 -10.04 6.18
N PHE A 214 -4.27 -9.33 7.08
CA PHE A 214 -2.84 -9.13 6.99
C PHE A 214 -2.06 -10.46 7.03
N GLU A 215 -2.39 -11.33 7.98
CA GLU A 215 -1.72 -12.62 8.16
C GLU A 215 -2.06 -13.63 7.05
N ILE A 216 -3.35 -13.69 6.65
CA ILE A 216 -3.78 -14.54 5.53
C ILE A 216 -3.05 -14.15 4.24
N GLN A 217 -2.95 -12.87 3.96
CA GLN A 217 -2.20 -12.41 2.79
C GLN A 217 -0.74 -12.87 2.85
N ALA A 218 -0.08 -12.69 4.01
CA ALA A 218 1.31 -13.10 4.19
C ALA A 218 1.48 -14.61 3.94
N GLU A 219 0.60 -15.42 4.48
CA GLU A 219 0.67 -16.86 4.34
C GLU A 219 0.51 -17.34 2.88
N PHE A 220 -0.45 -16.78 2.15
CA PHE A 220 -0.62 -17.11 0.73
C PHE A 220 0.55 -16.61 -0.12
N VAL A 221 1.09 -15.42 0.18
CA VAL A 221 2.27 -14.90 -0.52
C VAL A 221 3.50 -15.80 -0.25
N ARG A 222 3.69 -16.30 0.97
CA ARG A 222 4.78 -17.26 1.26
C ARG A 222 4.70 -18.53 0.43
N ARG A 223 3.51 -18.97 0.06
CA ARG A 223 3.26 -20.23 -0.64
C ARG A 223 3.19 -20.11 -2.15
N CYS A 224 3.00 -18.91 -2.68
CA CYS A 224 2.81 -18.72 -4.12
C CYS A 224 4.15 -18.73 -4.89
N SER A 225 4.05 -19.06 -6.18
CA SER A 225 5.13 -18.84 -7.14
C SER A 225 5.22 -17.38 -7.53
N PHE A 226 4.08 -16.75 -7.75
CA PHE A 226 3.97 -15.39 -8.27
C PHE A 226 2.93 -14.58 -7.50
N VAL A 227 3.23 -13.30 -7.37
CA VAL A 227 2.23 -12.28 -7.06
C VAL A 227 1.81 -11.61 -8.35
N LEU A 228 0.51 -11.65 -8.64
CA LEU A 228 -0.08 -11.07 -9.85
C LEU A 228 -0.78 -9.76 -9.52
N LEU A 229 -0.42 -8.68 -10.23
CA LEU A 229 -0.95 -7.34 -10.00
C LEU A 229 -1.54 -6.74 -11.30
N PRO A 230 -2.66 -7.29 -11.80
CA PRO A 230 -3.33 -6.73 -12.98
C PRO A 230 -3.97 -5.39 -12.65
N VAL A 231 -3.98 -4.51 -13.66
CA VAL A 231 -4.65 -3.21 -13.64
C VAL A 231 -5.82 -3.24 -14.62
N SER A 232 -7.00 -2.86 -14.14
CA SER A 232 -8.17 -2.73 -15.00
C SER A 232 -8.14 -1.42 -15.79
N SER A 233 -8.48 -1.49 -17.06
CA SER A 233 -8.65 -0.32 -17.94
C SER A 233 -9.71 0.67 -17.40
N LYS A 234 -10.75 0.18 -16.73
CA LYS A 234 -11.80 1.02 -16.12
C LYS A 234 -11.31 1.93 -14.99
N ASN A 235 -10.19 1.57 -14.36
CA ASN A 235 -9.60 2.33 -13.24
C ASN A 235 -8.26 2.98 -13.60
N PHE A 236 -7.92 3.03 -14.87
CA PHE A 236 -6.59 3.43 -15.35
C PHE A 236 -6.16 4.80 -14.83
N ASP A 237 -7.02 5.82 -14.88
CA ASP A 237 -6.68 7.17 -14.41
C ASP A 237 -6.43 7.25 -12.90
N MET A 238 -7.16 6.46 -12.12
CA MET A 238 -6.92 6.35 -10.68
C MET A 238 -5.62 5.58 -10.40
N MET A 239 -5.33 4.55 -11.17
CA MET A 239 -4.14 3.71 -10.99
C MET A 239 -2.85 4.44 -11.34
N LYS A 240 -2.86 5.41 -12.28
CA LYS A 240 -1.70 6.27 -12.61
C LYS A 240 -1.11 7.01 -11.40
N SER A 241 -1.91 7.27 -10.38
CA SER A 241 -1.49 8.00 -9.18
C SER A 241 -1.33 7.12 -7.94
N LYS A 242 -1.29 5.79 -8.10
CA LYS A 242 -1.06 4.84 -7.00
C LYS A 242 0.42 4.69 -6.66
N GLY A 243 0.69 4.48 -5.37
CA GLY A 243 2.00 4.03 -4.90
C GLY A 243 2.30 2.57 -5.28
N ASN A 244 3.52 2.16 -5.00
CA ASN A 244 4.06 0.83 -5.35
C ASN A 244 4.13 -0.14 -4.15
N ASN A 245 3.40 0.09 -3.10
CA ASN A 245 3.42 -0.73 -1.87
C ASN A 245 3.18 -2.23 -2.14
N ARG A 246 2.23 -2.58 -3.03
CA ARG A 246 1.94 -3.99 -3.33
C ARG A 246 3.15 -4.76 -3.88
N PRO A 247 3.81 -4.34 -4.98
CA PRO A 247 5.01 -5.04 -5.44
C PRO A 247 6.18 -4.92 -4.45
N VAL A 248 6.32 -3.83 -3.70
CA VAL A 248 7.32 -3.68 -2.64
C VAL A 248 7.15 -4.74 -1.56
N ASP A 249 5.93 -4.93 -1.04
CA ASP A 249 5.64 -5.95 -0.04
C ASP A 249 5.89 -7.38 -0.56
N ALA A 250 5.51 -7.66 -1.82
CA ALA A 250 5.76 -8.97 -2.43
C ALA A 250 7.26 -9.27 -2.59
N LEU A 251 8.03 -8.28 -3.07
CA LEU A 251 9.48 -8.39 -3.17
C LEU A 251 10.13 -8.57 -1.80
N ARG A 252 9.69 -7.81 -0.77
CA ARG A 252 10.17 -7.96 0.60
C ARG A 252 9.96 -9.38 1.11
N MET A 253 8.82 -9.98 0.78
CA MET A 253 8.50 -11.36 1.12
C MET A 253 9.17 -12.40 0.21
N GLY A 254 10.12 -12.00 -0.61
CA GLY A 254 10.90 -12.90 -1.46
C GLY A 254 10.11 -13.54 -2.62
N ARG A 255 9.13 -12.84 -3.18
CA ARG A 255 8.29 -13.36 -4.27
C ARG A 255 8.37 -12.50 -5.52
N TYR A 256 8.38 -13.18 -6.67
CA TYR A 256 8.37 -12.52 -7.96
C TYR A 256 7.01 -11.90 -8.26
N VAL A 257 7.02 -10.75 -8.92
CA VAL A 257 5.79 -10.01 -9.26
C VAL A 257 5.65 -9.92 -10.76
N ILE A 258 4.44 -10.22 -11.23
CA ILE A 258 4.01 -9.96 -12.60
C ILE A 258 2.89 -8.92 -12.53
N ALA A 259 3.12 -7.75 -13.11
CA ALA A 259 2.17 -6.64 -13.13
C ALA A 259 1.86 -6.21 -14.56
N THR A 260 0.63 -5.78 -14.82
CA THR A 260 0.33 -5.09 -16.08
C THR A 260 0.81 -3.65 -16.03
N GLU A 261 0.95 -3.01 -17.17
CA GLU A 261 1.20 -1.58 -17.30
C GLU A 261 0.09 -0.74 -16.65
N GLY A 262 0.33 0.55 -16.46
CA GLY A 262 -0.68 1.52 -16.02
C GLY A 262 -0.51 2.05 -14.60
N VAL A 263 0.51 1.60 -13.87
CA VAL A 263 0.91 2.16 -12.56
C VAL A 263 2.35 2.68 -12.65
N PRO A 264 2.57 3.95 -13.01
CA PRO A 264 3.92 4.49 -13.28
C PRO A 264 4.89 4.39 -12.09
N SER A 265 4.39 4.28 -10.86
CA SER A 265 5.24 4.05 -9.69
C SER A 265 5.91 2.66 -9.70
N TYR A 266 5.39 1.70 -10.47
CA TYR A 266 6.01 0.37 -10.63
C TYR A 266 7.27 0.43 -11.50
N ASP A 267 7.44 1.46 -12.34
CA ASP A 267 8.64 1.65 -13.16
C ASP A 267 9.93 1.72 -12.32
N LEU A 268 9.83 2.14 -11.05
CA LEU A 268 10.95 2.11 -10.10
C LEU A 268 11.42 0.68 -9.78
N LEU A 269 10.60 -0.31 -10.06
CA LEU A 269 10.83 -1.73 -9.76
C LEU A 269 11.05 -2.58 -11.03
N LYS A 270 11.07 -1.98 -12.22
CA LYS A 270 11.12 -2.68 -13.52
C LYS A 270 12.28 -3.68 -13.66
N ASP A 271 13.40 -3.42 -12.97
CA ASP A 271 14.57 -4.30 -13.00
C ASP A 271 14.39 -5.56 -12.13
N PHE A 272 13.36 -5.58 -11.27
CA PHE A 272 13.11 -6.64 -10.29
C PHE A 272 11.81 -7.40 -10.52
N ILE A 273 10.85 -6.81 -11.26
CA ILE A 273 9.54 -7.40 -11.55
C ILE A 273 9.29 -7.41 -13.06
N HIS A 274 8.29 -8.17 -13.50
CA HIS A 274 7.77 -8.01 -14.86
C HIS A 274 6.66 -6.96 -14.89
N ILE A 275 6.73 -6.05 -15.86
CA ILE A 275 5.68 -5.07 -16.15
C ILE A 275 5.34 -5.20 -17.64
N GLY A 276 4.10 -5.59 -17.94
CA GLY A 276 3.66 -5.80 -19.32
C GLY A 276 2.59 -6.88 -19.44
N ASP A 277 2.65 -7.65 -20.51
CA ASP A 277 1.75 -8.77 -20.71
C ASP A 277 1.95 -9.87 -19.66
N ILE A 278 0.84 -10.31 -19.07
CA ILE A 278 0.85 -11.28 -17.97
C ILE A 278 1.30 -12.67 -18.45
N GLN A 279 0.81 -13.10 -19.62
CA GLN A 279 1.13 -14.40 -20.17
C GLN A 279 2.61 -14.49 -20.55
N GLU A 280 3.14 -13.44 -21.18
CA GLU A 280 4.57 -13.35 -21.53
C GLU A 280 5.44 -13.38 -20.28
N GLY A 281 5.12 -12.56 -19.27
CA GLY A 281 5.84 -12.52 -18.00
C GLY A 281 5.81 -13.84 -17.25
N TYR A 282 4.67 -14.50 -17.22
CA TYR A 282 4.49 -15.82 -16.62
C TYR A 282 5.33 -16.90 -17.33
N LYS A 283 5.20 -16.98 -18.64
CA LYS A 283 5.95 -17.92 -19.49
C LYS A 283 7.45 -17.71 -19.38
N TRP A 284 7.89 -16.45 -19.40
CA TRP A 284 9.30 -16.12 -19.25
C TRP A 284 9.83 -16.58 -17.89
N ALA A 285 9.12 -16.28 -16.81
CA ALA A 285 9.57 -16.62 -15.47
C ALA A 285 9.67 -18.12 -15.24
N LEU A 286 8.74 -18.92 -15.77
CA LEU A 286 8.82 -20.39 -15.68
C LEU A 286 10.08 -20.97 -16.32
N ASN A 287 10.58 -20.31 -17.38
CA ASN A 287 11.76 -20.78 -18.13
C ASN A 287 13.09 -20.18 -17.64
N ASN A 288 13.07 -19.21 -16.70
CA ASN A 288 14.25 -18.44 -16.28
C ASN A 288 14.40 -18.40 -14.76
N LYS A 289 14.30 -19.56 -14.10
CA LYS A 289 14.29 -19.68 -12.63
C LYS A 289 15.41 -18.95 -11.93
N GLU A 290 16.65 -19.10 -12.40
CA GLU A 290 17.83 -18.49 -11.76
C GLU A 290 17.78 -16.95 -11.86
N GLU A 291 17.39 -16.41 -13.02
CA GLU A 291 17.25 -14.97 -13.22
C GLU A 291 16.10 -14.39 -12.38
N VAL A 292 15.00 -15.11 -12.24
CA VAL A 292 13.89 -14.74 -11.35
C VAL A 292 14.37 -14.64 -9.91
N LEU A 293 15.14 -15.63 -9.42
CA LEU A 293 15.69 -15.61 -8.07
C LEU A 293 16.68 -14.45 -7.87
N ASP A 294 17.53 -14.16 -8.87
CA ASP A 294 18.41 -12.99 -8.83
C ASP A 294 17.61 -11.67 -8.76
N LYS A 295 16.59 -11.51 -9.62
CA LYS A 295 15.70 -10.34 -9.59
C LYS A 295 15.03 -10.15 -8.23
N ILE A 296 14.53 -11.23 -7.60
CA ILE A 296 13.94 -11.17 -6.26
C ILE A 296 14.99 -10.67 -5.24
N LYS A 297 16.17 -11.25 -5.21
CA LYS A 297 17.25 -10.88 -4.25
C LYS A 297 17.68 -9.42 -4.42
N ARG A 298 17.86 -8.96 -5.65
CA ARG A 298 18.17 -7.54 -5.94
C ARG A 298 17.01 -6.62 -5.56
N GLY A 299 15.77 -7.06 -5.82
CA GLY A 299 14.55 -6.35 -5.39
C GLY A 299 14.45 -6.24 -3.88
N GLN A 300 14.75 -7.30 -3.12
CA GLN A 300 14.80 -7.25 -1.66
C GLN A 300 15.84 -6.24 -1.15
N LYS A 301 17.03 -6.23 -1.74
CA LYS A 301 18.06 -5.23 -1.42
C LYS A 301 17.53 -3.81 -1.66
N PHE A 302 16.95 -3.57 -2.82
CA PHE A 302 16.36 -2.27 -3.16
C PHE A 302 15.26 -1.84 -2.18
N VAL A 303 14.41 -2.77 -1.75
CA VAL A 303 13.36 -2.52 -0.75
C VAL A 303 13.97 -2.14 0.60
N ARG A 304 15.01 -2.85 1.07
CA ARG A 304 15.72 -2.49 2.31
C ARG A 304 16.27 -1.08 2.28
N GLU A 305 16.87 -0.69 1.15
CA GLU A 305 17.54 0.61 1.00
C GLU A 305 16.56 1.79 0.83
N ASN A 306 15.29 1.54 0.45
CA ASN A 306 14.37 2.61 0.06
C ASN A 306 13.02 2.62 0.78
N TYR A 307 12.58 1.50 1.38
CA TYR A 307 11.21 1.35 1.89
C TYR A 307 11.13 0.85 3.34
N GLU A 308 12.25 0.61 4.00
CA GLU A 308 12.20 0.24 5.42
C GLU A 308 11.80 1.42 6.30
N LEU A 309 11.17 1.10 7.42
CA LEU A 309 10.65 2.10 8.34
C LEU A 309 11.69 3.15 8.77
N PRO A 310 12.95 2.81 9.10
CA PRO A 310 13.94 3.81 9.48
C PRO A 310 14.22 4.82 8.36
N ILE A 311 14.24 4.37 7.10
CA ILE A 311 14.48 5.22 5.94
C ILE A 311 13.32 6.21 5.75
N ILE A 312 12.10 5.71 5.83
CA ILE A 312 10.89 6.53 5.66
C ILE A 312 10.70 7.48 6.85
N ALA A 313 10.93 7.02 8.09
CA ALA A 313 10.88 7.87 9.27
C ALA A 313 11.89 9.03 9.20
N ASN A 314 13.11 8.76 8.71
CA ASN A 314 14.12 9.80 8.51
C ASN A 314 13.68 10.85 7.47
N GLN A 315 13.00 10.46 6.40
CA GLN A 315 12.44 11.43 5.42
C GLN A 315 11.42 12.36 6.08
N TRP A 316 10.54 11.84 6.93
CA TRP A 316 9.60 12.64 7.71
C TRP A 316 10.30 13.56 8.72
N GLN A 317 11.31 13.05 9.41
CA GLN A 317 12.13 13.83 10.36
C GLN A 317 12.83 15.01 9.67
N ASN A 318 13.36 14.81 8.46
CA ASN A 318 14.01 15.87 7.70
C ASN A 318 13.04 16.99 7.32
N ILE A 319 11.81 16.66 6.89
CA ILE A 319 10.78 17.67 6.64
C ILE A 319 10.42 18.42 7.92
N TYR A 320 10.25 17.72 9.04
CA TYR A 320 9.99 18.33 10.33
C TYR A 320 11.07 19.34 10.72
N ASN A 321 12.34 18.95 10.62
CA ASN A 321 13.48 19.80 10.93
C ASN A 321 13.51 21.04 10.04
N THR A 322 13.34 20.89 8.73
CA THR A 322 13.28 22.01 7.78
C THR A 322 12.18 23.01 8.12
N ILE A 323 10.97 22.55 8.49
CA ILE A 323 9.89 23.44 8.87
C ILE A 323 10.19 24.14 10.22
N LYS A 324 10.88 23.50 11.12
CA LYS A 324 11.28 24.06 12.40
C LYS A 324 12.32 25.17 12.23
N GLU A 325 13.38 24.92 11.48
CA GLU A 325 14.49 25.85 11.21
C GLU A 325 14.05 27.10 10.48
N THR A 326 13.14 27.00 9.47
CA THR A 326 12.64 28.14 8.72
C THR A 326 11.80 29.14 9.54
N ASN A 327 11.62 28.91 10.83
CA ASN A 327 10.84 29.79 11.70
C ASN A 327 11.65 30.34 12.90
N GLU A 328 12.95 30.07 12.93
CA GLU A 328 13.88 30.68 13.90
C GLU A 328 14.52 31.97 13.32
N ILE A 329 14.13 32.38 12.09
CA ILE A 329 14.48 33.63 11.42
C ILE A 329 13.23 34.53 11.37
#